data_9ea79e601c33185fa3c67b85c098894f
#
_entry.id   9ea79e601c33185fa3c67b85c098894f
#
_cell.length_a   1.000
_cell.length_b   1.000
_cell.length_c   1.000
_cell.angle_alpha   90.00
_cell.angle_beta   90.00
_cell.angle_gamma   90.00
#
_symmetry.space_group_name_H-M   'P 1'
#
loop_
_entity.id
_entity.type
_entity.pdbx_description
1 polymer ?
#
loop_
_entity_poly.entity_id
_entity_poly.type
_entity_poly.pdbx_seq_one_letter_code
_entity_poly.pdbx_strand_id
1 'polypeptide(L)'
;MKKRSGFTVMARLIGLVRPLAGYMVLAIGMGLIGHLCASFITIFGGWAMLDLLGFETPVPLKAIFVCVLVFALVRGVFRYAEQACNHFIAFKLLALLRDRVFRALRRLCPAKLEGRDKGDLISVITSDIELLEVFYAHTISPAVIAALFTVILCVFIGRFHWALGLLALAAYVTVGVVIPLVTSRLSGDAGLRLRTEAGALAGFVLDSLRGLSETIQFGRGRARLDEMNARTDALAGDEARMKRVAGRNTAVTNTVILLFDLAMLLTSAALCRAGKVGFDGVLIPTVALFSSFGPAIALAALGSTLQNTFAAGNRVLDILDETPAVAEVTGEA
;
A
#
# COMPACT_ATOMS: atom_id res chain seq x y z
N MET A 1 -0.69 24.11 -13.72
CA MET A 1 -0.49 22.66 -13.49
C MET A 1 -1.26 21.86 -14.54
N LYS A 2 -0.58 21.04 -15.34
CA LYS A 2 -1.25 20.08 -16.24
C LYS A 2 -1.91 18.98 -15.40
N LYS A 3 -3.24 18.89 -15.44
CA LYS A 3 -3.98 17.81 -14.77
C LYS A 3 -3.77 16.51 -15.55
N ARG A 4 -2.78 15.68 -15.12
CA ARG A 4 -2.55 14.34 -15.69
C ARG A 4 -3.50 13.34 -15.04
N SER A 5 -3.91 12.30 -15.78
CA SER A 5 -4.66 11.19 -15.17
C SER A 5 -3.76 10.44 -14.18
N GLY A 6 -4.33 9.89 -13.10
CA GLY A 6 -3.58 9.10 -12.11
C GLY A 6 -2.83 7.93 -12.77
N PHE A 7 -3.40 7.32 -13.80
CA PHE A 7 -2.75 6.26 -14.58
C PHE A 7 -1.48 6.76 -15.29
N THR A 8 -1.53 7.95 -15.90
CA THR A 8 -0.36 8.56 -16.57
C THR A 8 0.76 8.87 -15.56
N VAL A 9 0.39 9.42 -14.38
CA VAL A 9 1.35 9.68 -13.31
C VAL A 9 2.00 8.39 -12.85
N MET A 10 1.19 7.36 -12.59
CA MET A 10 1.66 6.03 -12.17
C MET A 10 2.61 5.40 -13.19
N ALA A 11 2.24 5.38 -14.47
CA ALA A 11 3.08 4.81 -15.52
C ALA A 11 4.44 5.52 -15.64
N ARG A 12 4.47 6.85 -15.51
CA ARG A 12 5.72 7.62 -15.53
C ARG A 12 6.58 7.37 -14.29
N LEU A 13 5.97 7.30 -13.11
CA LEU A 13 6.67 6.98 -11.87
C LEU A 13 7.28 5.57 -11.93
N ILE A 14 6.54 4.57 -12.45
CA ILE A 14 7.06 3.22 -12.67
C ILE A 14 8.24 3.24 -13.65
N GLY A 15 8.20 4.06 -14.70
CA GLY A 15 9.31 4.23 -15.63
C GLY A 15 10.61 4.71 -14.98
N LEU A 16 10.52 5.46 -13.88
CA LEU A 16 11.68 5.92 -13.11
C LEU A 16 12.39 4.80 -12.33
N VAL A 17 11.70 3.67 -12.07
CA VAL A 17 12.26 2.49 -11.39
C VAL A 17 13.20 1.70 -12.30
N ARG A 18 13.18 1.90 -13.63
CA ARG A 18 13.95 1.13 -14.60
C ARG A 18 15.42 0.83 -14.20
N PRO A 19 16.19 1.78 -13.61
CA PRO A 19 17.55 1.51 -13.17
C PRO A 19 17.66 0.50 -12.03
N LEU A 20 16.59 0.26 -11.29
CA LEU A 20 16.51 -0.62 -10.11
C LEU A 20 15.60 -1.83 -10.36
N ALA A 21 15.23 -2.10 -11.62
CA ALA A 21 14.32 -3.19 -11.98
C ALA A 21 14.77 -4.56 -11.46
N GLY A 22 16.09 -4.84 -11.45
CA GLY A 22 16.64 -6.09 -10.91
C GLY A 22 16.31 -6.29 -9.42
N TYR A 23 16.48 -5.23 -8.62
CA TYR A 23 16.11 -5.26 -7.19
C TYR A 23 14.60 -5.39 -7.00
N MET A 24 13.80 -4.79 -7.88
CA MET A 24 12.34 -4.91 -7.84
C MET A 24 11.89 -6.35 -8.11
N VAL A 25 12.45 -7.00 -9.13
CA VAL A 25 12.18 -8.42 -9.45
C VAL A 25 12.58 -9.31 -8.27
N LEU A 26 13.74 -9.04 -7.66
CA LEU A 26 14.21 -9.78 -6.49
C LEU A 26 13.25 -9.61 -5.29
N ALA A 27 12.84 -8.38 -5.00
CA ALA A 27 11.87 -8.10 -3.93
C ALA A 27 10.52 -8.81 -4.16
N ILE A 28 10.00 -8.76 -5.40
CA ILE A 28 8.77 -9.46 -5.78
C ILE A 28 8.93 -10.98 -5.60
N GLY A 29 10.03 -11.56 -6.06
CA GLY A 29 10.30 -13.00 -5.92
C GLY A 29 10.37 -13.43 -4.45
N MET A 30 11.11 -12.69 -3.62
CA MET A 30 11.22 -12.98 -2.19
C MET A 30 9.87 -12.80 -1.46
N GLY A 31 9.12 -11.75 -1.76
CA GLY A 31 7.80 -11.53 -1.18
C GLY A 31 6.81 -12.61 -1.57
N LEU A 32 6.79 -13.01 -2.84
CA LEU A 32 5.94 -14.11 -3.32
C LEU A 32 6.25 -15.42 -2.60
N ILE A 33 7.54 -15.81 -2.51
CA ILE A 33 7.97 -17.01 -1.78
C ILE A 33 7.57 -16.91 -0.31
N GLY A 34 7.79 -15.76 0.34
CA GLY A 34 7.42 -15.55 1.73
C GLY A 34 5.92 -15.72 2.00
N HIS A 35 5.07 -15.21 1.12
CA HIS A 35 3.62 -15.38 1.22
C HIS A 35 3.17 -16.81 0.89
N LEU A 36 3.77 -17.46 -0.10
CA LEU A 36 3.51 -18.87 -0.40
C LEU A 36 3.89 -19.76 0.80
N CYS A 37 5.09 -19.59 1.37
CA CYS A 37 5.48 -20.33 2.58
C CYS A 37 4.48 -20.14 3.71
N ALA A 38 3.97 -18.91 3.93
CA ALA A 38 2.97 -18.64 4.95
C ALA A 38 1.67 -19.45 4.74
N SER A 39 1.15 -19.48 3.52
CA SER A 39 -0.09 -20.20 3.21
C SER A 39 0.14 -21.73 3.17
N PHE A 40 1.28 -22.17 2.66
CA PHE A 40 1.58 -23.60 2.63
C PHE A 40 1.86 -24.21 4.01
N ILE A 41 2.29 -23.44 5.01
CA ILE A 41 2.36 -23.93 6.41
C ILE A 41 0.99 -24.43 6.87
N THR A 42 -0.08 -23.66 6.62
CA THR A 42 -1.43 -24.06 7.01
C THR A 42 -1.98 -25.18 6.14
N ILE A 43 -1.68 -25.20 4.84
CA ILE A 43 -2.04 -26.27 3.90
C ILE A 43 -1.40 -27.60 4.33
N PHE A 44 -0.10 -27.59 4.69
CA PHE A 44 0.59 -28.76 5.22
C PHE A 44 0.00 -29.22 6.56
N GLY A 45 -0.43 -28.27 7.41
CA GLY A 45 -1.22 -28.60 8.60
C GLY A 45 -2.52 -29.34 8.28
N GLY A 46 -3.21 -28.92 7.21
CA GLY A 46 -4.37 -29.62 6.68
C GLY A 46 -4.05 -31.03 6.19
N TRP A 47 -2.95 -31.21 5.47
CA TRP A 47 -2.51 -32.54 5.04
C TRP A 47 -2.08 -33.43 6.21
N ALA A 48 -1.40 -32.88 7.21
CA ALA A 48 -1.10 -33.64 8.44
C ALA A 48 -2.36 -34.13 9.14
N MET A 49 -3.40 -33.31 9.17
CA MET A 49 -4.69 -33.70 9.75
C MET A 49 -5.37 -34.82 8.93
N LEU A 50 -5.30 -34.75 7.60
CA LEU A 50 -5.83 -35.80 6.72
C LEU A 50 -5.09 -37.14 6.94
N ASP A 51 -3.77 -37.12 7.01
CA ASP A 51 -2.94 -38.30 7.28
C ASP A 51 -3.30 -38.94 8.61
N LEU A 52 -3.45 -38.16 9.68
CA LEU A 52 -3.89 -38.67 11.00
C LEU A 52 -5.29 -39.25 11.00
N LEU A 53 -6.16 -38.80 10.09
CA LEU A 53 -7.51 -39.36 9.91
C LEU A 53 -7.52 -40.58 8.99
N GLY A 54 -6.36 -41.04 8.49
CA GLY A 54 -6.23 -42.22 7.64
C GLY A 54 -6.52 -41.99 6.16
N PHE A 55 -6.54 -40.73 5.70
CA PHE A 55 -6.65 -40.42 4.28
C PHE A 55 -5.27 -40.47 3.61
N GLU A 56 -5.23 -40.86 2.34
CA GLU A 56 -4.00 -40.78 1.56
C GLU A 56 -3.59 -39.33 1.33
N THR A 57 -2.36 -38.99 1.64
CA THR A 57 -1.79 -37.66 1.45
C THR A 57 -0.63 -37.68 0.45
N PRO A 58 -0.43 -36.60 -0.32
CA PRO A 58 0.63 -36.54 -1.34
C PRO A 58 2.05 -36.57 -0.73
N VAL A 59 2.17 -36.32 0.58
CA VAL A 59 3.45 -36.18 1.30
C VAL A 59 3.36 -36.91 2.65
N PRO A 60 4.34 -37.76 3.03
CA PRO A 60 4.31 -38.46 4.31
C PRO A 60 4.45 -37.49 5.48
N LEU A 61 3.85 -37.84 6.63
CA LEU A 61 3.75 -36.99 7.82
C LEU A 61 5.10 -36.41 8.27
N LYS A 62 6.17 -37.23 8.27
CA LYS A 62 7.53 -36.77 8.62
C LYS A 62 8.02 -35.63 7.71
N ALA A 63 7.79 -35.74 6.40
CA ALA A 63 8.17 -34.70 5.45
C ALA A 63 7.30 -33.44 5.63
N ILE A 64 6.02 -33.58 5.97
CA ILE A 64 5.14 -32.44 6.31
C ILE A 64 5.74 -31.61 7.42
N PHE A 65 6.14 -32.21 8.54
CA PHE A 65 6.75 -31.47 9.66
C PHE A 65 8.06 -30.78 9.29
N VAL A 66 8.91 -31.44 8.50
CA VAL A 66 10.13 -30.83 7.98
C VAL A 66 9.81 -29.65 7.09
N CYS A 67 8.85 -29.77 6.17
CA CYS A 67 8.41 -28.67 5.31
C CYS A 67 7.86 -27.49 6.11
N VAL A 68 7.03 -27.73 7.09
CA VAL A 68 6.48 -26.67 7.97
C VAL A 68 7.60 -25.93 8.68
N LEU A 69 8.59 -26.64 9.26
CA LEU A 69 9.74 -26.03 9.91
C LEU A 69 10.57 -25.18 8.93
N VAL A 70 10.90 -25.75 7.78
CA VAL A 70 11.66 -25.05 6.72
C VAL A 70 10.91 -23.82 6.24
N PHE A 71 9.62 -23.94 5.95
CA PHE A 71 8.80 -22.80 5.48
C PHE A 71 8.66 -21.72 6.54
N ALA A 72 8.57 -22.08 7.84
CA ALA A 72 8.53 -21.11 8.92
C ALA A 72 9.82 -20.28 9.01
N LEU A 73 10.98 -20.92 8.85
CA LEU A 73 12.30 -20.24 8.84
C LEU A 73 12.48 -19.39 7.57
N VAL A 74 12.22 -19.99 6.41
CA VAL A 74 12.35 -19.37 5.10
C VAL A 74 11.46 -18.13 5.01
N ARG A 75 10.19 -18.22 5.44
CA ARG A 75 9.26 -17.11 5.47
C ARG A 75 9.82 -15.88 6.18
N GLY A 76 10.44 -16.07 7.36
CA GLY A 76 11.00 -14.97 8.15
C GLY A 76 12.14 -14.27 7.40
N VAL A 77 13.08 -15.05 6.87
CA VAL A 77 14.24 -14.54 6.12
C VAL A 77 13.79 -13.80 4.86
N PHE A 78 12.92 -14.42 4.06
CA PHE A 78 12.45 -13.81 2.80
C PHE A 78 11.60 -12.56 3.03
N ARG A 79 10.79 -12.51 4.10
CA ARG A 79 10.02 -11.32 4.46
C ARG A 79 10.92 -10.16 4.86
N TYR A 80 11.96 -10.43 5.63
CA TYR A 80 12.96 -9.42 5.98
C TYR A 80 13.70 -8.92 4.73
N ALA A 81 14.18 -9.84 3.87
CA ALA A 81 14.91 -9.49 2.67
C ALA A 81 14.04 -8.71 1.66
N GLU A 82 12.77 -9.08 1.49
CA GLU A 82 11.80 -8.32 0.69
C GLU A 82 11.69 -6.87 1.18
N GLN A 83 11.46 -6.69 2.49
CA GLN A 83 11.32 -5.35 3.07
C GLN A 83 12.62 -4.54 2.93
N ALA A 84 13.77 -5.15 3.19
CA ALA A 84 15.07 -4.50 3.02
C ALA A 84 15.28 -4.04 1.56
N CYS A 85 14.94 -4.88 0.58
CA CYS A 85 15.00 -4.51 -0.84
C CYS A 85 14.01 -3.39 -1.20
N ASN A 86 12.77 -3.45 -0.72
CA ASN A 86 11.76 -2.43 -0.98
C ASN A 86 12.19 -1.06 -0.45
N HIS A 87 12.70 -0.99 0.79
CA HIS A 87 13.23 0.26 1.34
C HIS A 87 14.51 0.72 0.64
N PHE A 88 15.43 -0.18 0.28
CA PHE A 88 16.60 0.18 -0.52
C PHE A 88 16.20 0.83 -1.86
N ILE A 89 15.24 0.22 -2.58
CA ILE A 89 14.71 0.77 -3.83
C ILE A 89 14.11 2.15 -3.60
N ALA A 90 13.27 2.30 -2.57
CA ALA A 90 12.60 3.55 -2.25
C ALA A 90 13.61 4.67 -1.97
N PHE A 91 14.57 4.47 -1.05
CA PHE A 91 15.56 5.49 -0.72
C PHE A 91 16.48 5.82 -1.91
N LYS A 92 16.86 4.83 -2.71
CA LYS A 92 17.68 5.08 -3.90
C LYS A 92 16.91 5.89 -4.94
N LEU A 93 15.61 5.62 -5.12
CA LEU A 93 14.75 6.38 -6.02
C LEU A 93 14.50 7.81 -5.51
N LEU A 94 14.31 7.99 -4.20
CA LEU A 94 14.21 9.33 -3.60
C LEU A 94 15.46 10.16 -3.90
N ALA A 95 16.65 9.58 -3.72
CA ALA A 95 17.92 10.26 -4.03
C ALA A 95 18.00 10.62 -5.53
N LEU A 96 17.63 9.70 -6.43
CA LEU A 96 17.59 9.95 -7.87
C LEU A 96 16.57 11.03 -8.26
N LEU A 97 15.40 11.03 -7.61
CA LEU A 97 14.37 12.05 -7.85
C LEU A 97 14.82 13.42 -7.38
N ARG A 98 15.40 13.53 -6.18
CA ARG A 98 15.96 14.79 -5.65
C ARG A 98 17.02 15.35 -6.60
N ASP A 99 17.94 14.52 -7.07
CA ASP A 99 18.97 14.93 -8.03
C ASP A 99 18.35 15.42 -9.37
N ARG A 100 17.36 14.70 -9.92
CA ARG A 100 16.69 15.12 -11.17
C ARG A 100 15.91 16.41 -10.99
N VAL A 101 15.18 16.57 -9.89
CA VAL A 101 14.42 17.79 -9.59
C VAL A 101 15.38 18.95 -9.37
N PHE A 102 16.49 18.76 -8.67
CA PHE A 102 17.49 19.79 -8.49
C PHE A 102 18.12 20.24 -9.81
N ARG A 103 18.48 19.28 -10.68
CA ARG A 103 18.99 19.62 -12.04
C ARG A 103 17.95 20.38 -12.87
N ALA A 104 16.68 19.98 -12.80
CA ALA A 104 15.60 20.68 -13.48
C ALA A 104 15.46 22.12 -12.95
N LEU A 105 15.46 22.32 -11.64
CA LEU A 105 15.38 23.63 -11.01
C LEU A 105 16.57 24.53 -11.37
N ARG A 106 17.80 24.02 -11.38
CA ARG A 106 18.97 24.77 -11.85
C ARG A 106 18.79 25.31 -13.25
N ARG A 107 18.22 24.51 -14.15
CA ARG A 107 17.98 24.89 -15.55
C ARG A 107 16.83 25.90 -15.69
N LEU A 108 15.86 25.88 -14.76
CA LEU A 108 14.69 26.76 -14.76
C LEU A 108 14.93 28.11 -14.05
N CYS A 109 16.00 28.22 -13.25
CA CYS A 109 16.37 29.45 -12.55
C CYS A 109 17.10 30.44 -13.48
N PRO A 110 17.00 31.81 -13.26
CA PRO A 110 16.30 32.44 -12.14
C PRO A 110 14.78 32.57 -12.33
N ALA A 111 14.27 32.48 -13.55
CA ALA A 111 12.86 32.76 -13.89
C ALA A 111 11.87 31.96 -13.05
N LYS A 112 12.25 30.73 -12.65
CA LYS A 112 11.39 29.86 -11.80
C LYS A 112 11.22 30.36 -10.37
N LEU A 113 12.23 31.09 -9.85
CA LEU A 113 12.21 31.64 -8.48
C LEU A 113 11.48 32.99 -8.43
N GLU A 114 11.35 33.67 -9.56
CA GLU A 114 10.62 34.92 -9.65
C GLU A 114 9.12 34.67 -9.67
N GLY A 115 8.38 35.27 -8.75
CA GLY A 115 6.91 35.17 -8.69
C GLY A 115 6.34 33.88 -8.11
N ARG A 116 7.18 32.93 -7.60
CA ARG A 116 6.72 31.75 -6.86
C ARG A 116 7.14 31.78 -5.40
N ASP A 117 6.28 31.21 -4.55
CA ASP A 117 6.62 30.96 -3.15
C ASP A 117 7.77 29.94 -3.07
N LYS A 118 8.92 30.40 -2.53
CA LYS A 118 10.10 29.54 -2.31
C LYS A 118 9.77 28.36 -1.38
N GLY A 119 8.84 28.53 -0.44
CA GLY A 119 8.35 27.48 0.44
C GLY A 119 7.65 26.36 -0.33
N ASP A 120 6.88 26.68 -1.38
CA ASP A 120 6.24 25.68 -2.23
C ASP A 120 7.26 24.81 -2.97
N LEU A 121 8.33 25.39 -3.50
CA LEU A 121 9.40 24.64 -4.17
C LEU A 121 10.17 23.74 -3.18
N ILE A 122 10.46 24.23 -1.98
CA ILE A 122 11.09 23.43 -0.92
C ILE A 122 10.17 22.26 -0.55
N SER A 123 8.87 22.49 -0.41
CA SER A 123 7.89 21.44 -0.13
C SER A 123 7.89 20.32 -1.18
N VAL A 124 8.05 20.67 -2.48
CA VAL A 124 8.15 19.65 -3.55
C VAL A 124 9.42 18.79 -3.39
N ILE A 125 10.57 19.41 -3.09
CA ILE A 125 11.85 18.69 -2.96
C ILE A 125 11.89 17.81 -1.70
N THR A 126 11.17 18.19 -0.65
CA THR A 126 11.11 17.47 0.61
C THR A 126 9.88 16.58 0.69
N SER A 127 8.76 17.14 1.10
CA SER A 127 7.54 16.39 1.45
C SER A 127 6.90 15.65 0.28
N ASP A 128 6.87 16.24 -0.94
CA ASP A 128 6.24 15.56 -2.07
C ASP A 128 7.09 14.37 -2.54
N ILE A 129 8.41 14.52 -2.58
CA ILE A 129 9.30 13.41 -2.92
C ILE A 129 9.21 12.31 -1.86
N GLU A 130 9.13 12.64 -0.56
CA GLU A 130 8.94 11.65 0.52
C GLU A 130 7.61 10.89 0.38
N LEU A 131 6.53 11.55 -0.05
CA LEU A 131 5.27 10.84 -0.33
C LEU A 131 5.40 9.80 -1.46
N LEU A 132 6.36 9.93 -2.36
CA LEU A 132 6.63 8.94 -3.40
C LEU A 132 7.32 7.67 -2.85
N GLU A 133 7.96 7.72 -1.66
CA GLU A 133 8.50 6.53 -0.99
C GLU A 133 7.41 5.47 -0.80
N VAL A 134 6.25 5.88 -0.31
CA VAL A 134 5.11 4.97 -0.07
C VAL A 134 4.70 4.27 -1.37
N PHE A 135 4.72 4.98 -2.50
CA PHE A 135 4.40 4.38 -3.79
C PHE A 135 5.41 3.31 -4.19
N TYR A 136 6.69 3.60 -4.06
CA TYR A 136 7.74 2.67 -4.50
C TYR A 136 7.91 1.48 -3.55
N ALA A 137 7.88 1.70 -2.23
CA ALA A 137 8.08 0.64 -1.24
C ALA A 137 6.82 -0.21 -1.01
N HIS A 138 5.63 0.41 -1.06
CA HIS A 138 4.41 -0.23 -0.58
C HIS A 138 3.31 -0.41 -1.62
N THR A 139 3.51 0.01 -2.88
CA THR A 139 2.47 -0.13 -3.92
C THR A 139 2.88 -1.08 -5.03
N ILE A 140 4.03 -0.85 -5.68
CA ILE A 140 4.40 -1.59 -6.90
C ILE A 140 4.65 -3.07 -6.57
N SER A 141 5.60 -3.34 -5.65
CA SER A 141 5.97 -4.71 -5.29
C SER A 141 4.78 -5.48 -4.68
N PRO A 142 4.03 -4.97 -3.68
CA PRO A 142 2.87 -5.66 -3.14
C PRO A 142 1.76 -5.91 -4.15
N ALA A 143 1.53 -5.01 -5.12
CA ALA A 143 0.50 -5.22 -6.15
C ALA A 143 0.86 -6.38 -7.08
N VAL A 144 2.11 -6.47 -7.52
CA VAL A 144 2.57 -7.57 -8.36
C VAL A 144 2.59 -8.89 -7.60
N ILE A 145 3.06 -8.88 -6.34
CA ILE A 145 3.03 -10.05 -5.46
C ILE A 145 1.59 -10.55 -5.29
N ALA A 146 0.64 -9.67 -4.99
CA ALA A 146 -0.75 -10.04 -4.80
C ALA A 146 -1.37 -10.64 -6.07
N ALA A 147 -1.06 -10.08 -7.25
CA ALA A 147 -1.54 -10.61 -8.52
C ALA A 147 -1.00 -12.01 -8.80
N LEU A 148 0.34 -12.21 -8.69
CA LEU A 148 0.97 -13.51 -8.91
C LEU A 148 0.51 -14.55 -7.88
N PHE A 149 0.44 -14.16 -6.62
CA PHE A 149 -0.02 -15.02 -5.54
C PHE A 149 -1.48 -15.46 -5.75
N THR A 150 -2.37 -14.53 -6.13
CA THR A 150 -3.77 -14.82 -6.46
C THR A 150 -3.86 -15.86 -7.57
N VAL A 151 -3.12 -15.70 -8.66
CA VAL A 151 -3.12 -16.67 -9.77
C VAL A 151 -2.67 -18.04 -9.29
N ILE A 152 -1.58 -18.13 -8.54
CA ILE A 152 -1.04 -19.41 -8.04
C ILE A 152 -2.06 -20.09 -7.12
N LEU A 153 -2.65 -19.38 -6.18
CA LEU A 153 -3.62 -19.96 -5.23
C LEU A 153 -4.93 -20.33 -5.91
N CYS A 154 -5.43 -19.52 -6.87
CA CYS A 154 -6.62 -19.87 -7.63
C CYS A 154 -6.41 -21.14 -8.47
N VAL A 155 -5.24 -21.29 -9.10
CA VAL A 155 -4.89 -22.51 -9.83
C VAL A 155 -4.77 -23.70 -8.86
N PHE A 156 -4.10 -23.53 -7.73
CA PHE A 156 -3.96 -24.58 -6.70
C PHE A 156 -5.32 -25.05 -6.19
N ILE A 157 -6.19 -24.15 -5.76
CA ILE A 157 -7.55 -24.44 -5.27
C ILE A 157 -8.42 -25.03 -6.41
N GLY A 158 -8.27 -24.47 -7.61
CA GLY A 158 -9.01 -24.92 -8.80
C GLY A 158 -8.68 -26.34 -9.26
N ARG A 159 -7.53 -26.91 -8.85
CA ARG A 159 -7.18 -28.31 -9.12
C ARG A 159 -8.11 -29.32 -8.43
N PHE A 160 -8.71 -28.94 -7.29
CA PHE A 160 -9.72 -29.77 -6.63
C PHE A 160 -11.06 -29.71 -7.38
N HIS A 161 -11.49 -28.50 -7.73
CA HIS A 161 -12.66 -28.26 -8.58
C HIS A 161 -12.65 -26.82 -9.12
N TRP A 162 -12.93 -26.64 -10.39
CA TRP A 162 -12.89 -25.33 -11.07
C TRP A 162 -13.75 -24.24 -10.38
N ALA A 163 -14.92 -24.61 -9.83
CA ALA A 163 -15.81 -23.69 -9.14
C ALA A 163 -15.18 -23.12 -7.86
N LEU A 164 -14.37 -23.91 -7.13
CA LEU A 164 -13.64 -23.47 -5.95
C LEU A 164 -12.55 -22.44 -6.32
N GLY A 165 -11.86 -22.67 -7.45
CA GLY A 165 -10.89 -21.71 -7.98
C GLY A 165 -11.51 -20.38 -8.38
N LEU A 166 -12.71 -20.41 -9.01
CA LEU A 166 -13.46 -19.18 -9.34
C LEU A 166 -13.97 -18.47 -8.09
N LEU A 167 -14.41 -19.20 -7.06
CA LEU A 167 -14.82 -18.63 -5.79
C LEU A 167 -13.64 -17.93 -5.09
N ALA A 168 -12.44 -18.56 -5.09
CA ALA A 168 -11.22 -17.95 -4.58
C ALA A 168 -10.85 -16.68 -5.35
N LEU A 169 -10.94 -16.69 -6.68
CA LEU A 169 -10.71 -15.50 -7.50
C LEU A 169 -11.68 -14.38 -7.16
N ALA A 170 -12.97 -14.68 -7.02
CA ALA A 170 -13.99 -13.71 -6.63
C ALA A 170 -13.66 -13.11 -5.24
N ALA A 171 -13.22 -13.94 -4.28
CA ALA A 171 -12.82 -13.50 -2.95
C ALA A 171 -11.62 -12.53 -3.01
N TYR A 172 -10.54 -12.89 -3.70
CA TYR A 172 -9.35 -12.04 -3.80
C TYR A 172 -9.62 -10.74 -4.55
N VAL A 173 -10.39 -10.77 -5.63
CA VAL A 173 -10.79 -9.56 -6.38
C VAL A 173 -11.68 -8.67 -5.51
N THR A 174 -12.61 -9.24 -4.77
CA THR A 174 -13.47 -8.45 -3.88
C THR A 174 -12.67 -7.77 -2.79
N VAL A 175 -11.79 -8.50 -2.09
CA VAL A 175 -11.00 -7.95 -0.99
C VAL A 175 -9.89 -7.02 -1.48
N GLY A 176 -9.17 -7.41 -2.54
CA GLY A 176 -8.00 -6.67 -3.01
C GLY A 176 -8.29 -5.51 -3.97
N VAL A 177 -9.48 -5.49 -4.62
CA VAL A 177 -9.82 -4.48 -5.62
C VAL A 177 -11.13 -3.76 -5.30
N VAL A 178 -12.24 -4.51 -5.13
CA VAL A 178 -13.56 -3.88 -4.97
C VAL A 178 -13.65 -3.07 -3.68
N ILE A 179 -13.27 -3.66 -2.54
CA ILE A 179 -13.32 -2.97 -1.23
C ILE A 179 -12.46 -1.71 -1.25
N PRO A 180 -11.16 -1.73 -1.65
CA PRO A 180 -10.34 -0.52 -1.70
C PRO A 180 -10.92 0.57 -2.61
N LEU A 181 -11.44 0.21 -3.78
CA LEU A 181 -12.05 1.18 -4.70
C LEU A 181 -13.29 1.85 -4.11
N VAL A 182 -14.17 1.07 -3.48
CA VAL A 182 -15.38 1.59 -2.81
C VAL A 182 -14.99 2.48 -1.63
N THR A 183 -14.06 2.02 -0.79
CA THR A 183 -13.57 2.78 0.37
C THR A 183 -12.90 4.08 -0.05
N SER A 184 -12.04 4.06 -1.06
CA SER A 184 -11.38 5.25 -1.59
C SER A 184 -12.39 6.30 -2.07
N ARG A 185 -13.45 5.88 -2.78
CA ARG A 185 -14.53 6.78 -3.22
C ARG A 185 -15.34 7.35 -2.06
N LEU A 186 -15.61 6.55 -1.04
CA LEU A 186 -16.39 6.98 0.13
C LEU A 186 -15.59 7.87 1.09
N SER A 187 -14.28 7.68 1.18
CA SER A 187 -13.40 8.47 2.07
C SER A 187 -13.16 9.88 1.56
N GLY A 188 -13.28 10.14 0.24
CA GLY A 188 -13.12 11.46 -0.37
C GLY A 188 -11.82 12.15 0.07
N ASP A 189 -11.90 13.48 0.29
CA ASP A 189 -10.77 14.33 0.66
C ASP A 189 -10.51 14.44 2.18
N ALA A 190 -11.07 13.54 3.00
CA ALA A 190 -10.99 13.64 4.46
C ALA A 190 -9.54 13.67 4.97
N GLY A 191 -8.65 12.86 4.37
CA GLY A 191 -7.23 12.87 4.74
C GLY A 191 -6.50 14.17 4.35
N LEU A 192 -6.87 14.77 3.22
CA LEU A 192 -6.30 16.05 2.80
C LEU A 192 -6.76 17.18 3.72
N ARG A 193 -8.05 17.23 4.07
CA ARG A 193 -8.62 18.19 5.04
C ARG A 193 -7.91 18.11 6.38
N LEU A 194 -7.78 16.91 6.94
CA LEU A 194 -7.09 16.72 8.22
C LEU A 194 -5.66 17.28 8.20
N ARG A 195 -4.90 17.04 7.12
CA ARG A 195 -3.55 17.59 6.97
C ARG A 195 -3.53 19.10 6.85
N THR A 196 -4.47 19.68 6.11
CA THR A 196 -4.58 21.14 5.96
C THR A 196 -4.89 21.80 7.29
N GLU A 197 -5.81 21.24 8.08
CA GLU A 197 -6.17 21.75 9.40
C GLU A 197 -5.04 21.56 10.42
N ALA A 198 -4.34 20.43 10.38
CA ALA A 198 -3.14 20.24 11.20
C ALA A 198 -2.04 21.25 10.86
N GLY A 199 -1.84 21.54 9.56
CA GLY A 199 -0.93 22.58 9.10
C GLY A 199 -1.35 23.98 9.58
N ALA A 200 -2.63 24.30 9.51
CA ALA A 200 -3.18 25.57 9.98
C ALA A 200 -3.02 25.73 11.52
N LEU A 201 -3.24 24.64 12.26
CA LEU A 201 -2.99 24.63 13.72
C LEU A 201 -1.50 24.86 14.03
N ALA A 202 -0.61 24.15 13.33
CA ALA A 202 0.83 24.33 13.50
C ALA A 202 1.29 25.76 13.19
N GLY A 203 0.76 26.37 12.11
CA GLY A 203 0.98 27.77 11.78
C GLY A 203 0.49 28.70 12.88
N PHE A 204 -0.73 28.48 13.39
CA PHE A 204 -1.30 29.26 14.49
C PHE A 204 -0.45 29.18 15.77
N VAL A 205 0.05 27.99 16.12
CA VAL A 205 0.94 27.80 17.29
C VAL A 205 2.25 28.57 17.08
N LEU A 206 2.85 28.45 15.89
CA LEU A 206 4.08 29.14 15.56
C LEU A 206 3.93 30.66 15.62
N ASP A 207 2.82 31.21 15.08
CA ASP A 207 2.52 32.64 15.15
C ASP A 207 2.29 33.10 16.60
N SER A 208 1.65 32.25 17.42
CA SER A 208 1.43 32.53 18.84
C SER A 208 2.74 32.58 19.63
N LEU A 209 3.71 31.73 19.28
CA LEU A 209 5.04 31.74 19.90
C LEU A 209 5.88 32.93 19.43
N ARG A 210 5.81 33.29 18.15
CA ARG A 210 6.53 34.45 17.60
C ARG A 210 6.00 35.78 18.16
N GLY A 211 4.67 35.89 18.31
CA GLY A 211 3.99 37.05 18.87
C GLY A 211 3.73 36.94 20.37
N LEU A 212 4.55 36.19 21.12
CA LEU A 212 4.30 35.94 22.54
C LEU A 212 4.42 37.21 23.39
N SER A 213 5.39 38.08 23.10
CA SER A 213 5.56 39.37 23.80
C SER A 213 4.38 40.28 23.61
N GLU A 214 3.84 40.39 22.39
CA GLU A 214 2.63 41.16 22.07
C GLU A 214 1.41 40.58 22.74
N THR A 215 1.29 39.24 22.71
CA THR A 215 0.20 38.53 23.36
C THR A 215 0.14 38.78 24.87
N ILE A 216 1.28 38.83 25.54
CA ILE A 216 1.38 39.14 26.97
C ILE A 216 1.13 40.65 27.21
N GLN A 217 1.73 41.52 26.42
CA GLN A 217 1.59 42.98 26.56
C GLN A 217 0.14 43.44 26.43
N PHE A 218 -0.62 42.83 25.49
CA PHE A 218 -2.03 43.15 25.28
C PHE A 218 -3.03 42.29 26.10
N GLY A 219 -2.53 41.46 27.04
CA GLY A 219 -3.36 40.60 27.90
C GLY A 219 -4.22 39.55 27.16
N ARG A 220 -3.80 39.17 25.93
CA ARG A 220 -4.59 38.26 25.05
C ARG A 220 -4.24 36.77 25.22
N GLY A 221 -3.41 36.41 26.22
CA GLY A 221 -2.94 35.05 26.41
C GLY A 221 -4.06 34.01 26.56
N ARG A 222 -5.09 34.36 27.37
CA ARG A 222 -6.23 33.45 27.57
C ARG A 222 -7.02 33.22 26.30
N ALA A 223 -7.37 34.28 25.58
CA ALA A 223 -8.12 34.20 24.32
C ALA A 223 -7.35 33.40 23.26
N ARG A 224 -6.01 33.54 23.19
CA ARG A 224 -5.16 32.79 22.26
C ARG A 224 -5.11 31.30 22.61
N LEU A 225 -5.08 30.97 23.91
CA LEU A 225 -5.13 29.58 24.38
C LEU A 225 -6.49 28.94 24.10
N ASP A 226 -7.58 29.66 24.35
CA ASP A 226 -8.93 29.16 24.09
C ASP A 226 -9.14 28.89 22.59
N GLU A 227 -8.62 29.76 21.71
CA GLU A 227 -8.65 29.54 20.27
C GLU A 227 -7.81 28.32 19.85
N MET A 228 -6.60 28.14 20.43
CA MET A 228 -5.76 26.97 20.18
C MET A 228 -6.47 25.69 20.60
N ASN A 229 -7.10 25.67 21.77
CA ASN A 229 -7.85 24.51 22.26
C ASN A 229 -9.03 24.20 21.33
N ALA A 230 -9.81 25.20 20.91
CA ALA A 230 -10.91 25.01 19.98
C ALA A 230 -10.48 24.40 18.63
N ARG A 231 -9.36 24.87 18.08
CA ARG A 231 -8.76 24.28 16.84
C ARG A 231 -8.26 22.85 17.07
N THR A 232 -7.67 22.58 18.23
CA THR A 232 -7.21 21.23 18.61
C THR A 232 -8.38 20.26 18.76
N ASP A 233 -9.47 20.69 19.40
CA ASP A 233 -10.66 19.87 19.59
C ASP A 233 -11.36 19.57 18.24
N ALA A 234 -11.43 20.55 17.33
CA ALA A 234 -11.94 20.35 15.99
C ALA A 234 -11.10 19.30 15.23
N LEU A 235 -9.77 19.44 15.26
CA LEU A 235 -8.82 18.51 14.63
C LEU A 235 -8.96 17.09 15.22
N ALA A 236 -9.06 16.97 16.54
CA ALA A 236 -9.28 15.69 17.24
C ALA A 236 -10.61 15.03 16.84
N GLY A 237 -11.67 15.83 16.65
CA GLY A 237 -12.96 15.38 16.13
C GLY A 237 -12.86 14.77 14.73
N ASP A 238 -12.15 15.43 13.82
CA ASP A 238 -11.94 14.96 12.46
C ASP A 238 -11.03 13.72 12.40
N GLU A 239 -9.99 13.67 13.23
CA GLU A 239 -9.14 12.47 13.37
C GLU A 239 -9.96 11.27 13.88
N ALA A 240 -10.80 11.46 14.90
CA ALA A 240 -11.68 10.42 15.44
C ALA A 240 -12.69 9.94 14.38
N ARG A 241 -13.19 10.82 13.53
CA ARG A 241 -14.05 10.48 12.39
C ARG A 241 -13.31 9.61 11.37
N MET A 242 -12.08 10.00 11.01
CA MET A 242 -11.25 9.26 10.06
C MET A 242 -10.89 7.87 10.60
N LYS A 243 -10.53 7.75 11.88
CA LYS A 243 -10.27 6.46 12.55
C LYS A 243 -11.51 5.57 12.58
N ARG A 244 -12.71 6.12 12.78
CA ARG A 244 -13.98 5.37 12.70
C ARG A 244 -14.23 4.83 11.29
N VAL A 245 -13.98 5.62 10.26
CA VAL A 245 -14.08 5.15 8.86
C VAL A 245 -13.10 4.02 8.58
N ALA A 246 -11.85 4.17 9.01
CA ALA A 246 -10.83 3.12 8.87
C ALA A 246 -11.22 1.83 9.62
N GLY A 247 -11.68 1.94 10.87
CA GLY A 247 -12.17 0.81 11.66
C GLY A 247 -13.36 0.09 11.01
N ARG A 248 -14.33 0.86 10.47
CA ARG A 248 -15.45 0.29 9.72
C ARG A 248 -14.98 -0.44 8.45
N ASN A 249 -14.03 0.12 7.73
CA ASN A 249 -13.46 -0.54 6.56
C ASN A 249 -12.81 -1.88 6.93
N THR A 250 -12.02 -1.92 8.00
CA THR A 250 -11.42 -3.15 8.51
C THR A 250 -12.49 -4.17 8.91
N ALA A 251 -13.53 -3.75 9.60
CA ALA A 251 -14.64 -4.63 10.00
C ALA A 251 -15.36 -5.22 8.77
N VAL A 252 -15.67 -4.38 7.76
CA VAL A 252 -16.29 -4.84 6.51
C VAL A 252 -15.38 -5.83 5.79
N THR A 253 -14.10 -5.53 5.67
CA THR A 253 -13.12 -6.42 5.02
C THR A 253 -13.07 -7.78 5.70
N ASN A 254 -12.94 -7.82 7.03
CA ASN A 254 -12.88 -9.07 7.79
C ASN A 254 -14.20 -9.86 7.70
N THR A 255 -15.35 -9.17 7.72
CA THR A 255 -16.66 -9.82 7.53
C THR A 255 -16.78 -10.43 6.14
N VAL A 256 -16.35 -9.72 5.08
CA VAL A 256 -16.37 -10.25 3.71
C VAL A 256 -15.44 -11.46 3.57
N ILE A 257 -14.26 -11.42 4.18
CA ILE A 257 -13.33 -12.57 4.22
C ILE A 257 -14.02 -13.78 4.84
N LEU A 258 -14.60 -13.64 6.04
CA LEU A 258 -15.31 -14.71 6.73
C LEU A 258 -16.48 -15.27 5.90
N LEU A 259 -17.22 -14.41 5.19
CA LEU A 259 -18.30 -14.85 4.31
C LEU A 259 -17.77 -15.69 3.14
N PHE A 260 -16.62 -15.32 2.53
CA PHE A 260 -16.00 -16.10 1.48
C PHE A 260 -15.42 -17.42 2.02
N ASP A 261 -14.85 -17.45 3.21
CA ASP A 261 -14.34 -18.67 3.86
C ASP A 261 -15.52 -19.63 4.14
N LEU A 262 -16.62 -19.12 4.66
CA LEU A 262 -17.83 -19.91 4.87
C LEU A 262 -18.43 -20.39 3.54
N ALA A 263 -18.47 -19.54 2.52
CA ALA A 263 -18.92 -19.93 1.18
C ALA A 263 -18.02 -21.01 0.58
N MET A 264 -16.71 -20.94 0.78
CA MET A 264 -15.75 -21.96 0.36
C MET A 264 -16.05 -23.30 1.04
N LEU A 265 -16.21 -23.28 2.36
CA LEU A 265 -16.55 -24.48 3.14
C LEU A 265 -17.88 -25.10 2.69
N LEU A 266 -18.93 -24.31 2.56
CA LEU A 266 -20.24 -24.80 2.15
C LEU A 266 -20.26 -25.33 0.71
N THR A 267 -19.60 -24.64 -0.21
CA THR A 267 -19.52 -25.05 -1.62
C THR A 267 -18.70 -26.34 -1.76
N SER A 268 -17.55 -26.43 -1.10
CA SER A 268 -16.72 -27.64 -1.14
C SER A 268 -17.41 -28.83 -0.48
N ALA A 269 -18.13 -28.63 0.64
CA ALA A 269 -18.93 -29.66 1.29
C ALA A 269 -20.09 -30.13 0.42
N ALA A 270 -20.77 -29.22 -0.31
CA ALA A 270 -21.83 -29.58 -1.26
C ALA A 270 -21.28 -30.40 -2.44
N LEU A 271 -20.07 -30.03 -2.95
CA LEU A 271 -19.40 -30.80 -4.01
C LEU A 271 -18.96 -32.19 -3.52
N CYS A 272 -18.53 -32.31 -2.28
CA CYS A 272 -18.16 -33.57 -1.65
C CYS A 272 -19.42 -34.49 -1.52
N ARG A 273 -20.53 -33.95 -1.03
CA ARG A 273 -21.80 -34.67 -0.98
C ARG A 273 -22.29 -35.13 -2.34
N ALA A 274 -22.01 -34.37 -3.40
CA ALA A 274 -22.31 -34.70 -4.78
C ALA A 274 -21.30 -35.71 -5.40
N GLY A 275 -20.31 -36.18 -4.64
CA GLY A 275 -19.27 -37.12 -5.10
C GLY A 275 -18.28 -36.53 -6.10
N LYS A 276 -18.20 -35.19 -6.24
CA LYS A 276 -17.32 -34.51 -7.21
C LYS A 276 -15.92 -34.26 -6.67
N VAL A 277 -15.75 -34.20 -5.36
CA VAL A 277 -14.46 -34.02 -4.65
C VAL A 277 -14.42 -34.91 -3.41
N GLY A 278 -13.24 -35.32 -2.98
CA GLY A 278 -13.05 -36.03 -1.72
C GLY A 278 -13.08 -35.11 -0.50
N PHE A 279 -12.89 -35.65 0.69
CA PHE A 279 -12.82 -34.87 1.93
C PHE A 279 -11.60 -33.93 1.93
N ASP A 280 -10.51 -34.32 1.30
CA ASP A 280 -9.34 -33.48 1.01
C ASP A 280 -9.72 -32.23 0.21
N GLY A 281 -10.64 -32.35 -0.76
CA GLY A 281 -11.18 -31.23 -1.54
C GLY A 281 -12.12 -30.32 -0.73
N VAL A 282 -12.54 -30.70 0.48
CA VAL A 282 -13.23 -29.81 1.42
C VAL A 282 -12.22 -29.08 2.31
N LEU A 283 -11.34 -29.83 2.93
CA LEU A 283 -10.43 -29.31 3.95
C LEU A 283 -9.37 -28.37 3.34
N ILE A 284 -8.66 -28.84 2.30
CA ILE A 284 -7.50 -28.13 1.77
C ILE A 284 -7.86 -26.79 1.10
N PRO A 285 -8.86 -26.70 0.21
CA PRO A 285 -9.29 -25.41 -0.35
C PRO A 285 -9.77 -24.41 0.71
N THR A 286 -10.49 -24.88 1.73
CA THR A 286 -10.99 -24.03 2.81
C THR A 286 -9.84 -23.44 3.63
N VAL A 287 -8.88 -24.27 4.07
CA VAL A 287 -7.70 -23.83 4.83
C VAL A 287 -6.79 -22.96 3.96
N ALA A 288 -6.65 -23.29 2.68
CA ALA A 288 -5.85 -22.50 1.74
C ALA A 288 -6.41 -21.09 1.56
N LEU A 289 -7.74 -20.95 1.37
CA LEU A 289 -8.36 -19.62 1.25
C LEU A 289 -8.23 -18.83 2.55
N PHE A 290 -8.60 -19.44 3.68
CA PHE A 290 -8.56 -18.82 5.01
C PHE A 290 -7.18 -18.20 5.35
N SER A 291 -6.09 -18.87 4.97
CA SER A 291 -4.72 -18.43 5.30
C SER A 291 -4.08 -17.48 4.28
N SER A 292 -4.75 -17.16 3.17
CA SER A 292 -4.10 -16.57 2.00
C SER A 292 -4.50 -15.11 1.68
N PHE A 293 -5.34 -14.47 2.49
CA PHE A 293 -5.77 -13.09 2.25
C PHE A 293 -4.70 -12.02 2.51
N GLY A 294 -3.53 -12.35 3.08
CA GLY A 294 -2.50 -11.39 3.44
C GLY A 294 -2.14 -10.38 2.33
N PRO A 295 -1.76 -10.82 1.12
CA PRO A 295 -1.47 -9.91 0.01
C PRO A 295 -2.65 -9.05 -0.44
N ALA A 296 -3.88 -9.58 -0.43
CA ALA A 296 -5.09 -8.84 -0.79
C ALA A 296 -5.42 -7.75 0.25
N ILE A 297 -5.27 -8.05 1.55
CA ILE A 297 -5.45 -7.09 2.64
C ILE A 297 -4.41 -5.97 2.55
N ALA A 298 -3.15 -6.29 2.19
CA ALA A 298 -2.11 -5.28 2.01
C ALA A 298 -2.50 -4.26 0.91
N LEU A 299 -3.11 -4.70 -0.19
CA LEU A 299 -3.64 -3.81 -1.23
C LEU A 299 -4.81 -2.96 -0.72
N ALA A 300 -5.70 -3.54 0.09
CA ALA A 300 -6.83 -2.83 0.65
C ALA A 300 -6.40 -1.61 1.51
N ALA A 301 -5.27 -1.70 2.18
CA ALA A 301 -4.72 -0.61 3.00
C ALA A 301 -4.19 0.57 2.18
N LEU A 302 -3.86 0.40 0.90
CA LEU A 302 -3.25 1.44 0.05
C LEU A 302 -4.24 2.47 -0.51
N GLY A 303 -5.53 2.18 -0.50
CA GLY A 303 -6.54 2.98 -1.22
C GLY A 303 -6.56 4.48 -0.87
N SER A 304 -6.35 4.85 0.39
CA SER A 304 -6.33 6.25 0.85
C SER A 304 -4.99 6.96 0.61
N THR A 305 -3.89 6.24 0.54
CA THR A 305 -2.53 6.80 0.43
C THR A 305 -2.19 7.16 -1.01
N LEU A 306 -2.69 6.39 -1.99
CA LEU A 306 -2.40 6.58 -3.41
C LEU A 306 -2.83 7.94 -3.96
N GLN A 307 -3.94 8.51 -3.51
CA GLN A 307 -4.42 9.82 -4.00
C GLN A 307 -3.42 10.93 -3.68
N ASN A 308 -2.89 10.96 -2.45
CA ASN A 308 -1.89 11.94 -2.02
C ASN A 308 -0.58 11.75 -2.80
N THR A 309 -0.18 10.50 -3.03
CA THR A 309 1.01 10.16 -3.81
C THR A 309 0.89 10.61 -5.28
N PHE A 310 -0.30 10.45 -5.88
CA PHE A 310 -0.54 10.95 -7.25
C PHE A 310 -0.49 12.47 -7.34
N ALA A 311 -1.02 13.19 -6.35
CA ALA A 311 -0.94 14.65 -6.29
C ALA A 311 0.53 15.10 -6.17
N ALA A 312 1.30 14.52 -5.26
CA ALA A 312 2.73 14.79 -5.10
C ALA A 312 3.53 14.43 -6.36
N GLY A 313 3.26 13.26 -6.94
CA GLY A 313 3.89 12.81 -8.18
C GLY A 313 3.61 13.75 -9.35
N ASN A 314 2.38 14.29 -9.47
CA ASN A 314 2.06 15.27 -10.51
C ASN A 314 2.83 16.57 -10.34
N ARG A 315 3.00 17.08 -9.11
CA ARG A 315 3.80 18.28 -8.81
C ARG A 315 5.28 18.09 -9.16
N VAL A 316 5.85 16.94 -8.81
CA VAL A 316 7.23 16.57 -9.16
C VAL A 316 7.40 16.49 -10.69
N LEU A 317 6.46 15.82 -11.38
CA LEU A 317 6.49 15.70 -12.84
C LEU A 317 6.28 17.05 -13.54
N ASP A 318 5.52 17.99 -12.97
CA ASP A 318 5.37 19.34 -13.50
C ASP A 318 6.71 20.07 -13.54
N ILE A 319 7.56 19.94 -12.50
CA ILE A 319 8.91 20.53 -12.49
C ILE A 319 9.82 19.84 -13.51
N LEU A 320 9.77 18.51 -13.60
CA LEU A 320 10.62 17.77 -14.52
C LEU A 320 10.29 18.02 -16.00
N ASP A 321 9.03 18.30 -16.32
CA ASP A 321 8.53 18.53 -17.68
C ASP A 321 8.49 20.01 -18.07
N GLU A 322 8.83 20.92 -17.16
CA GLU A 322 8.80 22.35 -17.42
C GLU A 322 9.95 22.73 -18.35
N THR A 323 9.60 23.49 -19.39
CA THR A 323 10.58 24.04 -20.35
C THR A 323 11.21 25.31 -19.77
N PRO A 324 12.54 25.50 -19.89
CA PRO A 324 13.19 26.74 -19.48
C PRO A 324 12.61 27.94 -20.26
N ALA A 325 12.41 29.07 -19.57
CA ALA A 325 11.96 30.32 -20.19
C ALA A 325 13.04 30.95 -21.12
N VAL A 326 14.30 30.62 -20.82
CA VAL A 326 15.46 31.09 -21.61
C VAL A 326 16.18 29.87 -22.17
N ALA A 327 16.48 29.90 -23.47
CA ALA A 327 17.26 28.85 -24.09
C ALA A 327 18.74 28.95 -23.65
N GLU A 328 19.36 27.80 -23.37
CA GLU A 328 20.79 27.72 -23.11
C GLU A 328 21.54 28.05 -24.42
N VAL A 329 22.34 29.12 -24.39
CA VAL A 329 23.19 29.45 -25.52
C VAL A 329 24.40 28.55 -25.51
N THR A 330 24.38 27.49 -26.30
CA THR A 330 25.51 26.61 -26.58
C THR A 330 26.25 27.15 -27.82
N GLY A 331 26.97 28.24 -27.70
CA GLY A 331 27.84 28.77 -28.71
C GLY A 331 29.20 29.07 -28.13
N GLU A 332 30.25 28.55 -28.76
CA GLU A 332 31.59 29.01 -28.50
C GLU A 332 31.66 30.53 -28.77
N ALA A 333 32.15 31.29 -27.77
CA ALA A 333 32.49 32.69 -27.93
C ALA A 333 33.81 32.82 -28.69
#